data_c589e2c9da34c03915f8343c192c73af
#
_entry.id   c589e2c9da34c03915f8343c192c73af
#
_cell.length_a   1.000
_cell.length_b   1.000
_cell.length_c   1.000
_cell.angle_alpha   90.00
_cell.angle_beta   90.00
_cell.angle_gamma   90.00
#
_symmetry.space_group_name_H-M   'P 1'
#
loop_
_entity.id
_entity.type
_entity.pdbx_description
1 polymer ?
#
loop_
_entity_poly.entity_id
_entity_poly.type
_entity_poly.pdbx_seq_one_letter_code
_entity_poly.pdbx_strand_id
1 'polypeptide(L)'
;MKDKNMKIKFIIMVLLTGVLGAQSRSLPSDTTVVTTHKIMIKGDRIEYKVTTGTQPVWNEDGNPIAYVHYTYYERSDIKDRASRPIMVSFNGGPGSGSVWMHLAYTGPKILKVDDEGFPVQPYGVKDNPYSILDVADIVYVNPVNTGYSRIVDKETKKEVFFGVNADIKYLSEWINTFIQRINRWESPKYLIGESYGTTRVSGLSLALQSRQWMYLNGVILVSPTELGVDASGGSRAGPIGSALRVPYFAAAAWYHNKLPRDLQRKDLLVVLSEAEDYAVNELMAVIAKGGFVSEKERQEAARKMARYSGISEEAILSYNLEVPTSFFWKELLREEGYTVGRLDSRYRGIDKTKAGVSPDFNSELTSWLHSFTPAINYYYKNILNFDTDVKYNMFGPVRPWDRSDNNTGENLRQAMAQNPFLHTMIQSGYYDGATQYFEAKYTMWRIDPSGRMK
;
A
#
# COMPACT_ATOMS: atom_id res chain seq x y z
N MET A 1 -75.65 59.28 15.61
CA MET A 1 -74.55 59.08 16.24
C MET A 1 -73.93 57.75 15.85
N LYS A 2 -72.67 57.74 15.39
CA LYS A 2 -72.11 56.70 14.49
C LYS A 2 -71.25 55.74 15.25
N ASP A 3 -71.66 54.45 15.22
CA ASP A 3 -70.84 53.32 15.59
C ASP A 3 -69.65 53.18 14.69
N LYS A 4 -68.43 53.03 15.29
CA LYS A 4 -67.24 52.62 14.58
C LYS A 4 -66.85 51.21 15.05
N ASN A 5 -67.24 50.25 14.26
CA ASN A 5 -66.75 48.87 14.37
C ASN A 5 -65.29 48.79 13.96
N MET A 6 -64.41 48.51 14.91
CA MET A 6 -62.99 48.25 14.70
C MET A 6 -62.77 46.72 14.57
N LYS A 7 -62.59 46.24 13.37
CA LYS A 7 -62.25 44.84 13.09
C LYS A 7 -60.75 44.60 13.37
N ILE A 8 -60.46 43.92 14.47
CA ILE A 8 -59.11 43.45 14.76
C ILE A 8 -58.84 42.23 13.87
N LYS A 9 -57.89 42.36 12.93
CA LYS A 9 -57.37 41.21 12.15
C LYS A 9 -56.27 40.52 12.97
N PHE A 10 -56.55 39.31 13.44
CA PHE A 10 -55.55 38.44 13.99
C PHE A 10 -54.68 37.89 12.83
N ILE A 11 -53.39 38.27 12.75
CA ILE A 11 -52.42 37.65 11.87
C ILE A 11 -51.84 36.47 12.68
N ILE A 12 -52.24 35.25 12.29
CA ILE A 12 -51.58 34.01 12.80
C ILE A 12 -50.27 33.87 12.06
N MET A 13 -49.19 34.19 12.72
CA MET A 13 -47.83 33.95 12.28
C MET A 13 -47.47 32.47 12.56
N VAL A 14 -47.56 31.60 11.54
CA VAL A 14 -47.15 30.22 11.64
C VAL A 14 -45.61 30.23 11.60
N LEU A 15 -44.97 30.06 12.78
CA LEU A 15 -43.56 29.77 12.88
C LEU A 15 -43.35 28.33 12.38
N LEU A 16 -42.91 28.16 11.12
CA LEU A 16 -42.29 26.92 10.66
C LEU A 16 -40.91 26.81 11.32
N THR A 17 -40.86 26.11 12.46
CA THR A 17 -39.60 25.59 12.98
C THR A 17 -39.14 24.48 12.09
N GLY A 18 -38.34 24.82 11.08
CA GLY A 18 -37.59 23.84 10.31
C GLY A 18 -36.61 23.15 11.28
N VAL A 19 -36.89 21.90 11.61
CA VAL A 19 -35.90 21.03 12.23
C VAL A 19 -34.79 20.86 11.20
N LEU A 20 -33.73 21.63 11.32
CA LEU A 20 -32.46 21.37 10.66
C LEU A 20 -31.94 20.06 11.26
N GLY A 21 -32.39 18.94 10.73
CA GLY A 21 -31.78 17.65 10.99
C GLY A 21 -30.31 17.77 10.62
N ALA A 22 -29.41 17.50 11.55
CA ALA A 22 -27.98 17.43 11.28
C ALA A 22 -27.77 16.43 10.15
N GLN A 23 -27.48 16.95 8.94
CA GLN A 23 -27.26 16.14 7.77
C GLN A 23 -26.01 15.28 8.04
N SER A 24 -26.17 13.95 8.12
CA SER A 24 -25.04 13.07 8.38
C SER A 24 -24.05 13.21 7.24
N ARG A 25 -22.77 13.40 7.58
CA ARG A 25 -21.67 13.43 6.58
C ARG A 25 -21.46 12.02 6.03
N SER A 26 -22.28 11.59 5.09
CA SER A 26 -22.18 10.29 4.43
C SER A 26 -22.42 10.45 2.93
N LEU A 27 -21.79 9.58 2.15
CA LEU A 27 -22.08 9.46 0.72
C LEU A 27 -23.25 8.49 0.52
N PRO A 28 -23.99 8.61 -0.58
CA PRO A 28 -24.87 7.53 -1.03
C PRO A 28 -24.05 6.26 -1.22
N SER A 29 -24.61 5.10 -0.87
CA SER A 29 -23.91 3.82 -1.00
C SER A 29 -23.65 3.41 -2.45
N ASP A 30 -24.41 3.98 -3.40
CA ASP A 30 -24.27 3.73 -4.83
C ASP A 30 -24.41 5.06 -5.59
N THR A 31 -23.29 5.63 -5.99
CA THR A 31 -23.26 6.90 -6.74
C THR A 31 -22.00 7.00 -7.59
N THR A 32 -22.08 7.72 -8.70
CA THR A 32 -20.93 7.95 -9.58
C THR A 32 -20.92 9.35 -10.17
N VAL A 33 -19.72 9.87 -10.38
CA VAL A 33 -19.44 11.06 -11.17
C VAL A 33 -18.51 10.64 -12.31
N VAL A 34 -18.79 11.13 -13.52
CA VAL A 34 -18.01 10.81 -14.71
C VAL A 34 -17.38 12.07 -15.28
N THR A 35 -16.09 12.03 -15.56
CA THR A 35 -15.36 13.12 -16.21
C THR A 35 -14.52 12.57 -17.36
N THR A 36 -14.17 13.43 -18.33
CA THR A 36 -13.35 13.08 -19.51
C THR A 36 -12.10 13.93 -19.53
N HIS A 37 -10.97 13.31 -19.86
CA HIS A 37 -9.66 13.93 -19.81
C HIS A 37 -8.78 13.49 -20.98
N LYS A 38 -7.66 14.18 -21.14
CA LYS A 38 -6.61 13.86 -22.11
C LYS A 38 -5.26 13.95 -21.42
N ILE A 39 -4.32 13.09 -21.84
CA ILE A 39 -2.96 13.05 -21.31
C ILE A 39 -1.99 12.62 -22.41
N MET A 40 -0.73 13.03 -22.27
CA MET A 40 0.37 12.50 -23.07
C MET A 40 1.08 11.40 -22.28
N ILE A 41 1.12 10.17 -22.81
CA ILE A 41 1.84 9.04 -22.22
C ILE A 41 2.82 8.51 -23.27
N LYS A 42 4.11 8.52 -22.95
CA LYS A 42 5.18 8.05 -23.85
C LYS A 42 5.16 8.67 -25.26
N GLY A 43 4.62 9.88 -25.38
CA GLY A 43 4.50 10.60 -26.65
C GLY A 43 3.14 10.48 -27.33
N ASP A 44 2.28 9.56 -26.91
CA ASP A 44 0.94 9.38 -27.45
C ASP A 44 -0.10 10.17 -26.67
N ARG A 45 -1.01 10.82 -27.41
CA ARG A 45 -2.18 11.50 -26.82
C ARG A 45 -3.29 10.49 -26.57
N ILE A 46 -3.62 10.29 -25.30
CA ILE A 46 -4.63 9.36 -24.84
C ILE A 46 -5.85 10.13 -24.32
N GLU A 47 -7.02 9.78 -24.83
CA GLU A 47 -8.31 10.24 -24.30
C GLU A 47 -8.87 9.18 -23.34
N TYR A 48 -9.32 9.62 -22.17
CA TYR A 48 -9.82 8.70 -21.15
C TYR A 48 -10.99 9.27 -20.37
N LYS A 49 -11.83 8.36 -19.89
CA LYS A 49 -12.94 8.63 -19.01
C LYS A 49 -12.56 8.20 -17.59
N VAL A 50 -12.99 9.00 -16.61
CA VAL A 50 -12.85 8.68 -15.20
C VAL A 50 -14.22 8.53 -14.57
N THR A 51 -14.50 7.40 -13.98
CA THR A 51 -15.67 7.16 -13.14
C THR A 51 -15.22 7.06 -11.70
N THR A 52 -15.63 8.01 -10.86
CA THR A 52 -15.39 7.95 -9.42
C THR A 52 -16.68 7.91 -8.64
N GLY A 53 -16.75 7.13 -7.59
CA GLY A 53 -17.98 6.97 -6.83
C GLY A 53 -17.91 5.85 -5.79
N THR A 54 -19.08 5.38 -5.42
CA THR A 54 -19.27 4.33 -4.42
C THR A 54 -20.03 3.15 -5.00
N GLN A 55 -19.69 1.94 -4.56
CA GLN A 55 -20.45 0.73 -4.84
C GLN A 55 -20.72 0.01 -3.51
N PRO A 56 -21.97 -0.44 -3.25
CA PRO A 56 -22.31 -1.11 -2.01
C PRO A 56 -21.57 -2.44 -1.79
N VAL A 57 -21.42 -2.78 -0.52
CA VAL A 57 -21.22 -4.14 -0.05
C VAL A 57 -22.50 -4.56 0.66
N TRP A 58 -23.08 -5.68 0.26
CA TRP A 58 -24.34 -6.17 0.80
C TRP A 58 -24.12 -7.31 1.80
N ASN A 59 -25.06 -7.45 2.74
CA ASN A 59 -25.21 -8.67 3.53
C ASN A 59 -25.95 -9.75 2.74
N GLU A 60 -26.17 -10.92 3.36
CA GLU A 60 -26.86 -12.06 2.74
C GLU A 60 -28.34 -11.75 2.41
N ASP A 61 -28.96 -10.80 3.10
CA ASP A 61 -30.33 -10.33 2.83
C ASP A 61 -30.40 -9.30 1.71
N GLY A 62 -29.29 -8.91 1.12
CA GLY A 62 -29.21 -7.90 0.07
C GLY A 62 -29.26 -6.44 0.57
N ASN A 63 -29.10 -6.20 1.87
CA ASN A 63 -29.06 -4.86 2.43
C ASN A 63 -27.62 -4.31 2.37
N PRO A 64 -27.41 -3.03 1.98
CA PRO A 64 -26.09 -2.43 1.98
C PRO A 64 -25.58 -2.21 3.42
N ILE A 65 -24.46 -2.84 3.77
CA ILE A 65 -23.82 -2.73 5.08
C ILE A 65 -22.59 -1.81 5.07
N ALA A 66 -22.01 -1.58 3.88
CA ALA A 66 -20.93 -0.64 3.66
C ALA A 66 -20.98 -0.15 2.22
N TYR A 67 -20.22 0.89 1.91
CA TYR A 67 -19.87 1.23 0.54
C TYR A 67 -18.35 1.33 0.40
N VAL A 68 -17.88 0.91 -0.77
CA VAL A 68 -16.49 1.01 -1.19
C VAL A 68 -16.39 2.10 -2.25
N HIS A 69 -15.60 3.12 -1.95
CA HIS A 69 -15.29 4.18 -2.90
C HIS A 69 -14.18 3.72 -3.85
N TYR A 70 -14.31 4.05 -5.13
CA TYR A 70 -13.36 3.69 -6.18
C TYR A 70 -13.17 4.82 -7.18
N THR A 71 -12.06 4.75 -7.94
CA THR A 71 -11.81 5.61 -9.10
C THR A 71 -11.33 4.73 -10.25
N TYR A 72 -12.14 4.67 -11.30
CA TYR A 72 -11.90 3.84 -12.48
C TYR A 72 -11.54 4.71 -13.68
N TYR A 73 -10.40 4.40 -14.28
CA TYR A 73 -9.88 5.04 -15.49
C TYR A 73 -10.00 4.08 -16.67
N GLU A 74 -10.65 4.50 -17.74
CA GLU A 74 -10.72 3.74 -18.97
C GLU A 74 -10.37 4.60 -20.19
N ARG A 75 -9.60 4.06 -21.12
CA ARG A 75 -9.38 4.71 -22.41
C ARG A 75 -10.68 4.79 -23.19
N SER A 76 -11.00 5.97 -23.70
CA SER A 76 -12.23 6.21 -24.46
C SER A 76 -12.06 6.14 -25.99
N ASP A 77 -10.82 6.16 -26.46
CA ASP A 77 -10.45 6.07 -27.89
C ASP A 77 -10.28 4.64 -28.42
N ILE A 78 -10.46 3.62 -27.56
CA ILE A 78 -10.34 2.20 -27.92
C ILE A 78 -11.71 1.62 -28.28
N LYS A 79 -11.82 1.01 -29.46
CA LYS A 79 -13.05 0.36 -29.93
C LYS A 79 -13.27 -1.01 -29.31
N ASP A 80 -12.23 -1.84 -29.27
CA ASP A 80 -12.28 -3.18 -28.66
C ASP A 80 -11.91 -3.11 -27.19
N ARG A 81 -12.92 -2.94 -26.33
CA ARG A 81 -12.75 -2.92 -24.87
C ARG A 81 -12.49 -4.30 -24.29
N ALA A 82 -12.93 -5.36 -24.96
CA ALA A 82 -12.80 -6.74 -24.47
C ALA A 82 -11.35 -7.19 -24.44
N SER A 83 -10.57 -6.86 -25.47
CA SER A 83 -9.13 -7.21 -25.52
C SER A 83 -8.26 -6.38 -24.57
N ARG A 84 -8.79 -5.25 -24.06
CA ARG A 84 -8.00 -4.36 -23.21
C ARG A 84 -7.96 -4.84 -21.76
N PRO A 85 -6.76 -4.96 -21.14
CA PRO A 85 -6.63 -5.38 -19.75
C PRO A 85 -7.32 -4.42 -18.78
N ILE A 86 -7.81 -4.97 -17.66
CA ILE A 86 -8.27 -4.21 -16.50
C ILE A 86 -7.45 -4.59 -15.28
N MET A 87 -6.97 -3.58 -14.55
CA MET A 87 -6.17 -3.74 -13.33
C MET A 87 -6.91 -3.21 -12.11
N VAL A 88 -7.04 -4.02 -11.07
CA VAL A 88 -7.61 -3.63 -9.78
C VAL A 88 -6.47 -3.36 -8.80
N SER A 89 -6.40 -2.13 -8.27
CA SER A 89 -5.27 -1.61 -7.50
C SER A 89 -5.62 -1.31 -6.06
N PHE A 90 -4.73 -1.72 -5.15
CA PHE A 90 -4.86 -1.52 -3.70
C PHE A 90 -3.56 -1.02 -3.08
N ASN A 91 -3.67 -0.11 -2.11
CA ASN A 91 -2.62 0.11 -1.13
C ASN A 91 -2.79 -0.81 0.10
N GLY A 92 -1.84 -0.72 1.01
CA GLY A 92 -1.72 -1.57 2.17
C GLY A 92 -2.20 -0.98 3.49
N GLY A 93 -1.40 -1.12 4.49
CA GLY A 93 -1.64 -0.64 5.85
C GLY A 93 -2.02 -1.69 6.88
N PRO A 94 -3.16 -2.34 6.90
CA PRO A 94 -4.26 -2.52 5.93
C PRO A 94 -5.23 -1.34 5.78
N GLY A 95 -5.14 -0.32 6.61
CA GLY A 95 -6.06 0.81 6.65
C GLY A 95 -5.73 1.98 5.72
N SER A 96 -4.79 1.85 4.77
CA SER A 96 -4.48 2.92 3.83
C SER A 96 -5.50 3.01 2.70
N GLY A 97 -5.91 4.24 2.36
CA GLY A 97 -6.56 4.51 1.09
C GLY A 97 -5.60 4.30 -0.08
N SER A 98 -6.12 4.03 -1.28
CA SER A 98 -5.29 3.72 -2.47
C SER A 98 -4.59 4.93 -3.09
N VAL A 99 -4.26 5.94 -2.28
CA VAL A 99 -3.71 7.23 -2.71
C VAL A 99 -2.28 7.12 -3.27
N TRP A 100 -1.45 6.24 -2.68
CA TRP A 100 -0.05 6.11 -3.09
C TRP A 100 0.05 5.45 -4.46
N MET A 101 -0.64 4.34 -4.67
CA MET A 101 -0.73 3.70 -6.00
C MET A 101 -1.35 4.62 -7.03
N HIS A 102 -2.33 5.43 -6.61
CA HIS A 102 -3.08 6.33 -7.48
C HIS A 102 -2.25 7.56 -7.90
N LEU A 103 -1.68 8.30 -6.93
CA LEU A 103 -1.01 9.57 -7.17
C LEU A 103 0.53 9.52 -7.06
N ALA A 104 1.13 8.34 -6.88
CA ALA A 104 2.58 8.21 -6.87
C ALA A 104 3.11 7.19 -7.87
N TYR A 105 2.25 6.35 -8.48
CA TYR A 105 2.77 5.24 -9.26
C TYR A 105 2.08 5.08 -10.62
N THR A 106 0.91 4.44 -10.68
CA THR A 106 0.33 3.96 -11.94
C THR A 106 -0.72 4.89 -12.56
N GLY A 107 -1.26 5.84 -11.80
CA GLY A 107 -2.32 6.74 -12.25
C GLY A 107 -1.90 7.73 -13.33
N PRO A 108 -2.87 8.32 -14.06
CA PRO A 108 -2.58 9.34 -15.08
C PRO A 108 -2.11 10.68 -14.50
N LYS A 109 -2.33 10.90 -13.22
CA LYS A 109 -1.80 12.05 -12.48
C LYS A 109 -0.95 11.57 -11.32
N ILE A 110 0.17 12.25 -11.09
CA ILE A 110 1.05 11.98 -9.95
C ILE A 110 1.30 13.27 -9.16
N LEU A 111 1.68 13.12 -7.90
CA LEU A 111 2.14 14.20 -7.05
C LEU A 111 3.29 14.95 -7.76
N LYS A 112 3.35 16.27 -7.59
CA LYS A 112 4.52 17.04 -8.01
C LYS A 112 5.72 16.67 -7.16
N VAL A 113 6.72 16.09 -7.80
CA VAL A 113 7.98 15.69 -7.20
C VAL A 113 9.13 16.23 -8.05
N ASP A 114 10.31 16.41 -7.45
CA ASP A 114 11.57 16.67 -8.14
C ASP A 114 12.13 15.43 -8.84
N ASP A 115 13.32 15.53 -9.41
CA ASP A 115 13.95 14.44 -10.14
C ASP A 115 14.42 13.28 -9.23
N GLU A 116 14.57 13.54 -7.94
CA GLU A 116 14.91 12.53 -6.92
C GLU A 116 13.66 11.87 -6.31
N GLY A 117 12.46 12.38 -6.62
CA GLY A 117 11.18 11.86 -6.14
C GLY A 117 10.67 12.50 -4.83
N PHE A 118 11.27 13.59 -4.37
CA PHE A 118 10.80 14.31 -3.18
C PHE A 118 9.67 15.30 -3.52
N PRO A 119 8.63 15.42 -2.67
CA PRO A 119 7.51 16.34 -2.90
C PRO A 119 7.94 17.81 -2.95
N VAL A 120 7.45 18.55 -3.94
CA VAL A 120 7.77 19.96 -4.18
C VAL A 120 6.58 20.87 -3.90
N GLN A 121 6.79 21.97 -3.17
CA GLN A 121 5.76 22.98 -2.92
C GLN A 121 5.63 23.96 -4.11
N PRO A 122 4.41 24.51 -4.36
CA PRO A 122 3.14 24.16 -3.71
C PRO A 122 2.68 22.75 -4.13
N TYR A 123 2.24 21.96 -3.13
CA TYR A 123 1.81 20.59 -3.38
C TYR A 123 0.62 20.51 -4.33
N GLY A 124 0.63 19.54 -5.22
CA GLY A 124 -0.40 19.36 -6.22
C GLY A 124 -0.06 18.18 -7.13
N VAL A 125 -0.83 18.02 -8.20
CA VAL A 125 -0.63 16.94 -9.16
C VAL A 125 -0.09 17.46 -10.49
N LYS A 126 0.65 16.59 -11.21
CA LYS A 126 1.10 16.78 -12.60
C LYS A 126 0.71 15.56 -13.42
N ASP A 127 0.81 15.66 -14.74
CA ASP A 127 0.63 14.52 -15.63
C ASP A 127 1.69 13.45 -15.38
N ASN A 128 1.30 12.18 -15.43
CA ASN A 128 2.19 11.04 -15.35
C ASN A 128 2.51 10.52 -16.76
N PRO A 129 3.65 10.84 -17.34
CA PRO A 129 4.02 10.36 -18.69
C PRO A 129 4.30 8.84 -18.74
N TYR A 130 4.34 8.19 -17.58
CA TYR A 130 4.58 6.75 -17.42
C TYR A 130 3.36 6.00 -16.85
N SER A 131 2.17 6.62 -16.89
CA SER A 131 0.95 5.92 -16.46
C SER A 131 0.72 4.66 -17.28
N ILE A 132 0.23 3.61 -16.62
CA ILE A 132 -0.13 2.35 -17.28
C ILE A 132 -1.40 2.45 -18.14
N LEU A 133 -2.05 3.61 -18.17
CA LEU A 133 -3.26 3.83 -18.95
C LEU A 133 -3.03 3.70 -20.46
N ASP A 134 -1.79 3.68 -20.93
CA ASP A 134 -1.45 3.33 -22.30
C ASP A 134 -1.77 1.86 -22.64
N VAL A 135 -1.59 0.94 -21.68
CA VAL A 135 -1.72 -0.51 -21.89
C VAL A 135 -2.91 -1.16 -21.17
N ALA A 136 -3.41 -0.58 -20.09
CA ALA A 136 -4.50 -1.14 -19.27
C ALA A 136 -5.45 -0.06 -18.74
N ASP A 137 -6.71 -0.43 -18.55
CA ASP A 137 -7.62 0.35 -17.71
C ASP A 137 -7.36 0.00 -16.25
N ILE A 138 -7.60 0.94 -15.34
CA ILE A 138 -7.26 0.73 -13.93
C ILE A 138 -8.33 1.26 -12.98
N VAL A 139 -8.64 0.49 -11.93
CA VAL A 139 -9.48 0.93 -10.82
C VAL A 139 -8.71 0.94 -9.51
N TYR A 140 -8.70 2.10 -8.84
CA TYR A 140 -8.17 2.27 -7.48
C TYR A 140 -9.30 2.07 -6.50
N VAL A 141 -9.16 1.07 -5.64
CA VAL A 141 -10.19 0.65 -4.68
C VAL A 141 -9.77 1.07 -3.27
N ASN A 142 -10.62 1.78 -2.57
CA ASN A 142 -10.43 2.10 -1.17
C ASN A 142 -11.21 1.08 -0.32
N PRO A 143 -10.57 0.10 0.34
CA PRO A 143 -11.25 -0.84 1.20
C PRO A 143 -12.09 -0.15 2.29
N VAL A 144 -13.04 -0.87 2.90
CA VAL A 144 -13.97 -0.30 3.90
C VAL A 144 -13.21 0.48 4.98
N ASN A 145 -13.71 1.67 5.32
CA ASN A 145 -13.15 2.67 6.22
C ASN A 145 -11.88 3.37 5.75
N THR A 146 -11.36 3.09 4.55
CA THR A 146 -10.26 3.84 3.96
C THR A 146 -10.76 4.84 2.91
N GLY A 147 -9.96 5.82 2.53
CA GLY A 147 -10.40 6.85 1.60
C GLY A 147 -11.77 7.42 1.98
N TYR A 148 -12.70 7.43 1.05
CA TYR A 148 -14.09 7.83 1.31
C TYR A 148 -15.02 6.65 1.68
N SER A 149 -14.54 5.41 1.68
CA SER A 149 -15.34 4.22 2.02
C SER A 149 -15.77 4.18 3.49
N ARG A 150 -17.02 3.75 3.76
CA ARG A 150 -17.55 3.70 5.14
C ARG A 150 -18.47 2.50 5.32
N ILE A 151 -18.55 2.02 6.57
CA ILE A 151 -19.65 1.19 7.05
C ILE A 151 -20.87 2.09 7.17
N VAL A 152 -22.04 1.64 6.70
CA VAL A 152 -23.29 2.40 6.72
C VAL A 152 -24.30 1.86 7.74
N ASP A 153 -24.32 0.55 7.93
CA ASP A 153 -25.13 -0.09 8.94
C ASP A 153 -24.38 -0.13 10.27
N LYS A 154 -24.92 0.55 11.28
CA LYS A 154 -24.31 0.67 12.62
C LYS A 154 -24.28 -0.65 13.40
N GLU A 155 -25.14 -1.60 13.06
CA GLU A 155 -25.21 -2.91 13.68
C GLU A 155 -24.19 -3.89 13.08
N THR A 156 -23.60 -3.53 11.93
CA THR A 156 -22.59 -4.37 11.28
C THR A 156 -21.33 -4.44 12.12
N LYS A 157 -20.97 -5.65 12.54
CA LYS A 157 -19.75 -5.92 13.30
C LYS A 157 -18.51 -5.68 12.45
N LYS A 158 -17.47 -5.12 13.06
CA LYS A 158 -16.20 -4.79 12.39
C LYS A 158 -15.47 -6.02 11.82
N GLU A 159 -15.64 -7.15 12.46
CA GLU A 159 -15.06 -8.45 12.08
C GLU A 159 -15.52 -8.92 10.68
N VAL A 160 -16.64 -8.39 10.18
CA VAL A 160 -17.10 -8.63 8.81
C VAL A 160 -16.11 -8.08 7.77
N PHE A 161 -15.34 -7.06 8.13
CA PHE A 161 -14.43 -6.35 7.22
C PHE A 161 -12.96 -6.40 7.64
N PHE A 162 -12.68 -6.46 8.96
CA PHE A 162 -11.34 -6.18 9.50
C PHE A 162 -10.60 -7.45 9.92
N GLY A 163 -10.05 -8.10 8.94
CA GLY A 163 -9.23 -9.30 9.05
C GLY A 163 -8.79 -9.76 7.68
N VAL A 164 -7.77 -10.60 7.59
CA VAL A 164 -7.24 -11.06 6.30
C VAL A 164 -8.32 -11.75 5.47
N ASN A 165 -8.99 -12.75 6.04
CA ASN A 165 -10.02 -13.51 5.32
C ASN A 165 -11.32 -12.72 5.11
N ALA A 166 -11.70 -11.86 6.05
CA ALA A 166 -12.86 -10.98 5.92
C ALA A 166 -12.68 -9.98 4.76
N ASP A 167 -11.50 -9.35 4.69
CA ASP A 167 -11.11 -8.42 3.64
C ASP A 167 -11.14 -9.08 2.25
N ILE A 168 -10.55 -10.26 2.13
CA ILE A 168 -10.55 -11.04 0.89
C ILE A 168 -11.98 -11.45 0.49
N LYS A 169 -12.83 -11.86 1.45
CA LYS A 169 -14.20 -12.30 1.17
C LYS A 169 -14.99 -11.18 0.53
N TYR A 170 -15.19 -10.05 1.23
CA TYR A 170 -16.06 -9.00 0.70
C TYR A 170 -15.48 -8.31 -0.55
N LEU A 171 -14.15 -8.19 -0.65
CA LEU A 171 -13.54 -7.60 -1.85
C LEU A 171 -13.65 -8.51 -3.06
N SER A 172 -13.61 -9.84 -2.92
CA SER A 172 -13.84 -10.75 -4.04
C SER A 172 -15.24 -10.61 -4.61
N GLU A 173 -16.26 -10.49 -3.75
CA GLU A 173 -17.66 -10.24 -4.13
C GLU A 173 -17.83 -8.86 -4.76
N TRP A 174 -17.19 -7.83 -4.17
CA TRP A 174 -17.20 -6.48 -4.69
C TRP A 174 -16.57 -6.39 -6.10
N ILE A 175 -15.42 -7.03 -6.33
CA ILE A 175 -14.75 -7.08 -7.64
C ILE A 175 -15.65 -7.77 -8.66
N ASN A 176 -16.27 -8.89 -8.30
CA ASN A 176 -17.20 -9.62 -9.17
C ASN A 176 -18.34 -8.70 -9.65
N THR A 177 -18.99 -8.00 -8.71
CA THR A 177 -20.04 -7.03 -9.02
C THR A 177 -19.53 -5.87 -9.87
N PHE A 178 -18.33 -5.35 -9.56
CA PHE A 178 -17.72 -4.25 -10.31
C PHE A 178 -17.49 -4.65 -11.78
N ILE A 179 -16.87 -5.81 -12.02
CA ILE A 179 -16.62 -6.34 -13.38
C ILE A 179 -17.92 -6.53 -14.15
N GLN A 180 -18.97 -7.03 -13.47
CA GLN A 180 -20.31 -7.17 -14.05
C GLN A 180 -20.87 -5.79 -14.44
N ARG A 181 -20.83 -4.79 -13.57
CA ARG A 181 -21.37 -3.45 -13.78
C ARG A 181 -20.72 -2.71 -14.96
N ILE A 182 -19.38 -2.85 -15.09
CA ILE A 182 -18.65 -2.22 -16.20
C ILE A 182 -18.64 -3.07 -17.48
N ASN A 183 -19.25 -4.26 -17.45
CA ASN A 183 -19.31 -5.22 -18.56
C ASN A 183 -17.92 -5.57 -19.13
N ARG A 184 -17.03 -6.09 -18.26
CA ARG A 184 -15.62 -6.39 -18.63
C ARG A 184 -15.22 -7.84 -18.31
N TRP A 185 -16.17 -8.79 -18.41
CA TRP A 185 -15.91 -10.21 -18.16
C TRP A 185 -14.90 -10.82 -19.13
N GLU A 186 -14.92 -10.43 -20.39
CA GLU A 186 -14.01 -10.93 -21.42
C GLU A 186 -12.59 -10.35 -21.32
N SER A 187 -12.43 -9.20 -20.66
CA SER A 187 -11.14 -8.53 -20.55
C SER A 187 -10.12 -9.31 -19.72
N PRO A 188 -8.83 -9.31 -20.10
CA PRO A 188 -7.75 -9.80 -19.24
C PRO A 188 -7.73 -9.03 -17.91
N LYS A 189 -7.58 -9.76 -16.80
CA LYS A 189 -7.70 -9.19 -15.45
C LYS A 189 -6.41 -9.31 -14.66
N TYR A 190 -6.03 -8.20 -14.03
CA TYR A 190 -4.82 -8.09 -13.23
C TYR A 190 -5.15 -7.51 -11.85
N LEU A 191 -4.43 -7.95 -10.83
CA LEU A 191 -4.43 -7.35 -9.51
C LEU A 191 -3.06 -6.72 -9.25
N ILE A 192 -3.04 -5.56 -8.61
CA ILE A 192 -1.83 -4.95 -8.11
C ILE A 192 -2.03 -4.47 -6.68
N GLY A 193 -1.12 -4.83 -5.79
CA GLY A 193 -1.15 -4.46 -4.38
C GLY A 193 0.20 -3.96 -3.89
N GLU A 194 0.20 -2.94 -3.04
CA GLU A 194 1.40 -2.42 -2.38
C GLU A 194 1.33 -2.74 -0.88
N SER A 195 2.50 -3.14 -0.28
CA SER A 195 2.63 -3.43 1.16
C SER A 195 1.60 -4.50 1.61
N TYR A 196 0.76 -4.24 2.63
CA TYR A 196 -0.35 -5.14 2.98
C TYR A 196 -1.31 -5.40 1.79
N GLY A 197 -1.38 -4.52 0.80
CA GLY A 197 -2.11 -4.77 -0.44
C GLY A 197 -1.64 -6.03 -1.16
N THR A 198 -0.39 -6.47 -0.97
CA THR A 198 0.12 -7.73 -1.53
C THR A 198 -0.48 -8.96 -0.84
N THR A 199 -0.67 -8.91 0.48
CA THR A 199 -1.47 -9.90 1.24
C THR A 199 -2.89 -9.99 0.66
N ARG A 200 -3.50 -8.83 0.42
CA ARG A 200 -4.86 -8.73 -0.15
C ARG A 200 -4.94 -9.36 -1.53
N VAL A 201 -4.10 -8.95 -2.48
CA VAL A 201 -4.17 -9.45 -3.87
C VAL A 201 -3.74 -10.92 -3.99
N SER A 202 -2.83 -11.39 -3.13
CA SER A 202 -2.46 -12.81 -3.05
C SER A 202 -3.64 -13.69 -2.61
N GLY A 203 -4.37 -13.27 -1.57
CA GLY A 203 -5.59 -13.97 -1.15
C GLY A 203 -6.72 -13.85 -2.17
N LEU A 204 -6.91 -12.67 -2.77
CA LEU A 204 -7.91 -12.44 -3.82
C LEU A 204 -7.64 -13.29 -5.06
N SER A 205 -6.39 -13.62 -5.39
CA SER A 205 -6.07 -14.43 -6.56
C SER A 205 -6.75 -15.80 -6.52
N LEU A 206 -6.72 -16.48 -5.38
CA LEU A 206 -7.43 -17.75 -5.22
C LEU A 206 -8.93 -17.55 -5.02
N ALA A 207 -9.35 -16.54 -4.24
CA ALA A 207 -10.77 -16.31 -3.96
C ALA A 207 -11.57 -16.00 -5.23
N LEU A 208 -11.03 -15.20 -6.15
CA LEU A 208 -11.65 -14.91 -7.43
C LEU A 208 -11.75 -16.16 -8.31
N GLN A 209 -10.70 -17.00 -8.37
CA GLN A 209 -10.74 -18.25 -9.11
C GLN A 209 -11.74 -19.25 -8.56
N SER A 210 -11.71 -19.49 -7.23
CA SER A 210 -12.45 -20.58 -6.60
C SER A 210 -13.88 -20.24 -6.21
N ARG A 211 -14.19 -18.97 -5.94
CA ARG A 211 -15.51 -18.53 -5.46
C ARG A 211 -16.28 -17.73 -6.51
N GLN A 212 -15.57 -16.98 -7.37
CA GLN A 212 -16.18 -16.11 -8.38
C GLN A 212 -16.00 -16.66 -9.80
N TRP A 213 -15.28 -17.77 -9.97
CA TRP A 213 -14.98 -18.41 -11.25
C TRP A 213 -14.34 -17.45 -12.26
N MET A 214 -13.54 -16.51 -11.72
CA MET A 214 -12.89 -15.46 -12.46
C MET A 214 -11.37 -15.70 -12.48
N TYR A 215 -10.84 -16.12 -13.63
CA TYR A 215 -9.41 -16.26 -13.81
C TYR A 215 -8.72 -14.89 -13.94
N LEU A 216 -7.53 -14.82 -13.40
CA LEU A 216 -6.62 -13.67 -13.53
C LEU A 216 -5.51 -13.98 -14.53
N ASN A 217 -5.02 -12.94 -15.21
CA ASN A 217 -3.87 -13.00 -16.10
C ASN A 217 -2.58 -12.57 -15.38
N GLY A 218 -2.69 -11.79 -14.30
CA GLY A 218 -1.53 -11.41 -13.53
C GLY A 218 -1.82 -10.86 -12.14
N VAL A 219 -0.81 -11.03 -11.26
CA VAL A 219 -0.77 -10.44 -9.92
C VAL A 219 0.57 -9.72 -9.75
N ILE A 220 0.52 -8.44 -9.41
CA ILE A 220 1.69 -7.59 -9.20
C ILE A 220 1.80 -7.27 -7.71
N LEU A 221 2.92 -7.67 -7.11
CA LEU A 221 3.23 -7.48 -5.70
C LEU A 221 4.28 -6.36 -5.57
N VAL A 222 3.86 -5.21 -5.04
CA VAL A 222 4.75 -4.05 -4.84
C VAL A 222 5.12 -3.97 -3.36
N SER A 223 6.41 -4.03 -3.06
CA SER A 223 6.93 -4.05 -1.67
C SER A 223 6.18 -5.09 -0.80
N PRO A 224 6.25 -6.39 -1.16
CA PRO A 224 5.40 -7.42 -0.56
C PRO A 224 5.71 -7.66 0.92
N THR A 225 4.64 -8.02 1.65
CA THR A 225 4.74 -8.59 2.99
C THR A 225 5.18 -10.05 2.91
N GLU A 226 5.34 -10.70 4.08
CA GLU A 226 5.68 -12.12 4.23
C GLU A 226 4.57 -13.07 3.77
N LEU A 227 3.38 -12.58 3.44
CA LEU A 227 2.21 -13.32 2.92
C LEU A 227 1.77 -14.52 3.80
N GLY A 228 2.09 -14.49 5.09
CA GLY A 228 1.83 -15.61 6.01
C GLY A 228 2.75 -16.81 5.79
N VAL A 229 3.76 -16.72 4.95
CA VAL A 229 4.81 -17.74 4.82
C VAL A 229 5.66 -17.72 6.09
N ASP A 230 5.91 -18.90 6.67
CA ASP A 230 6.60 -19.06 7.96
C ASP A 230 5.87 -18.41 9.16
N ALA A 231 4.53 -18.29 9.10
CA ALA A 231 3.69 -17.71 10.16
C ALA A 231 3.86 -18.35 11.55
N SER A 232 4.47 -19.53 11.62
CA SER A 232 4.76 -20.26 12.87
C SER A 232 5.79 -19.59 13.79
N GLY A 233 6.34 -18.42 13.40
CA GLY A 233 7.33 -17.72 14.22
C GLY A 233 7.53 -16.25 13.90
N GLY A 234 6.76 -15.69 12.97
CA GLY A 234 6.93 -14.32 12.50
C GLY A 234 8.31 -14.15 11.84
N SER A 235 8.38 -14.22 10.53
CA SER A 235 9.63 -14.15 9.74
C SER A 235 10.49 -12.90 10.03
N ARG A 236 9.89 -11.88 10.65
CA ARG A 236 10.57 -10.64 11.08
C ARG A 236 11.21 -10.72 12.45
N ALA A 237 10.95 -11.77 13.21
CA ALA A 237 11.58 -12.04 14.49
C ALA A 237 12.50 -13.27 14.39
N GLY A 238 13.65 -13.22 15.06
CA GLY A 238 14.60 -14.33 15.12
C GLY A 238 15.65 -14.37 14.00
N PRO A 239 16.41 -15.46 13.92
CA PRO A 239 17.65 -15.57 13.14
C PRO A 239 17.48 -15.27 11.65
N ILE A 240 16.43 -15.81 11.03
CA ILE A 240 16.17 -15.65 9.61
C ILE A 240 15.91 -14.16 9.28
N GLY A 241 14.95 -13.54 9.98
CA GLY A 241 14.63 -12.13 9.74
C GLY A 241 15.82 -11.20 9.99
N SER A 242 16.64 -11.50 11.00
CA SER A 242 17.83 -10.68 11.31
C SER A 242 18.87 -10.76 10.20
N ALA A 243 19.10 -11.93 9.62
CA ALA A 243 20.03 -12.09 8.50
C ALA A 243 19.50 -11.42 7.23
N LEU A 244 18.19 -11.57 6.92
CA LEU A 244 17.57 -11.03 5.70
C LEU A 244 17.53 -9.49 5.66
N ARG A 245 17.74 -8.80 6.79
CA ARG A 245 17.80 -7.32 6.85
C ARG A 245 19.12 -6.74 6.33
N VAL A 246 20.21 -7.52 6.36
CA VAL A 246 21.55 -7.01 6.04
C VAL A 246 21.66 -6.44 4.62
N PRO A 247 21.09 -7.04 3.57
CA PRO A 247 21.11 -6.44 2.25
C PRO A 247 20.39 -5.06 2.17
N TYR A 248 19.30 -4.87 2.91
CA TYR A 248 18.68 -3.55 3.05
C TYR A 248 19.59 -2.56 3.78
N PHE A 249 20.25 -2.98 4.86
CA PHE A 249 21.22 -2.13 5.56
C PHE A 249 22.35 -1.71 4.62
N ALA A 250 22.82 -2.64 3.78
CA ALA A 250 23.85 -2.34 2.78
C ALA A 250 23.39 -1.31 1.74
N ALA A 251 22.15 -1.40 1.28
CA ALA A 251 21.59 -0.41 0.36
C ALA A 251 21.56 1.00 0.97
N ALA A 252 21.01 1.12 2.19
CA ALA A 252 20.91 2.39 2.90
C ALA A 252 22.30 2.97 3.21
N ALA A 253 23.22 2.15 3.69
CA ALA A 253 24.59 2.56 4.00
C ALA A 253 25.34 2.99 2.73
N TRP A 254 25.14 2.30 1.60
CA TRP A 254 25.73 2.68 0.31
C TRP A 254 25.24 4.06 -0.14
N TYR A 255 23.93 4.32 -0.07
CA TYR A 255 23.34 5.61 -0.45
C TYR A 255 23.89 6.76 0.39
N HIS A 256 24.06 6.53 1.67
CA HIS A 256 24.57 7.54 2.62
C HIS A 256 26.11 7.60 2.72
N ASN A 257 26.86 6.90 1.86
CA ASN A 257 28.32 6.87 1.85
C ASN A 257 28.93 6.39 3.18
N LYS A 258 28.32 5.36 3.80
CA LYS A 258 28.76 4.80 5.08
C LYS A 258 29.52 3.48 4.96
N LEU A 259 29.64 2.93 3.75
CA LEU A 259 30.39 1.70 3.53
C LEU A 259 31.90 1.93 3.46
N PRO A 260 32.74 0.91 3.74
CA PRO A 260 34.18 0.94 3.46
C PRO A 260 34.45 1.27 1.99
N ARG A 261 35.58 1.91 1.74
CA ARG A 261 35.96 2.45 0.41
C ARG A 261 35.83 1.45 -0.74
N ASP A 262 36.20 0.21 -0.50
CA ASP A 262 36.19 -0.84 -1.52
C ASP A 262 34.77 -1.28 -1.89
N LEU A 263 33.82 -1.27 -0.96
CA LEU A 263 32.40 -1.49 -1.22
C LEU A 263 31.73 -0.24 -1.79
N GLN A 264 32.04 0.93 -1.27
CA GLN A 264 31.43 2.19 -1.68
C GLN A 264 31.69 2.53 -3.16
N ARG A 265 32.80 2.03 -3.73
CA ARG A 265 33.15 2.25 -5.15
C ARG A 265 32.51 1.25 -6.11
N LYS A 266 31.90 0.19 -5.60
CA LYS A 266 31.19 -0.80 -6.41
C LYS A 266 29.81 -0.29 -6.80
N ASP A 267 29.29 -0.83 -7.89
CA ASP A 267 27.88 -0.69 -8.22
C ASP A 267 27.01 -1.26 -7.07
N LEU A 268 25.87 -0.61 -6.83
CA LEU A 268 24.96 -1.03 -5.77
C LEU A 268 24.56 -2.50 -5.90
N LEU A 269 24.22 -2.97 -7.09
CA LEU A 269 23.77 -4.35 -7.31
C LEU A 269 24.84 -5.38 -6.98
N VAL A 270 26.11 -5.03 -7.18
CA VAL A 270 27.24 -5.89 -6.79
C VAL A 270 27.34 -5.98 -5.27
N VAL A 271 27.22 -4.84 -4.56
CA VAL A 271 27.24 -4.80 -3.10
C VAL A 271 26.07 -5.62 -2.53
N LEU A 272 24.88 -5.45 -3.09
CA LEU A 272 23.69 -6.19 -2.67
C LEU A 272 23.85 -7.71 -2.87
N SER A 273 24.39 -8.14 -4.01
CA SER A 273 24.64 -9.56 -4.25
C SER A 273 25.61 -10.17 -3.24
N GLU A 274 26.66 -9.44 -2.86
CA GLU A 274 27.61 -9.90 -1.83
C GLU A 274 26.95 -9.94 -0.44
N ALA A 275 26.09 -8.96 -0.10
CA ALA A 275 25.36 -8.91 1.16
C ALA A 275 24.29 -10.02 1.25
N GLU A 276 23.61 -10.34 0.15
CA GLU A 276 22.65 -11.45 0.05
C GLU A 276 23.34 -12.80 0.29
N ASP A 277 24.49 -13.02 -0.38
CA ASP A 277 25.28 -14.22 -0.20
C ASP A 277 25.75 -14.40 1.26
N TYR A 278 26.30 -13.35 1.85
CA TYR A 278 26.68 -13.32 3.26
C TYR A 278 25.50 -13.64 4.19
N ALA A 279 24.35 -13.03 3.95
CA ALA A 279 23.15 -13.21 4.78
C ALA A 279 22.69 -14.68 4.80
N VAL A 280 22.63 -15.35 3.64
CA VAL A 280 22.08 -16.71 3.50
C VAL A 280 23.13 -17.78 3.85
N ASN A 281 24.35 -17.63 3.34
CA ASN A 281 25.34 -18.71 3.41
C ASN A 281 26.22 -18.65 4.65
N GLU A 282 26.28 -17.51 5.37
CA GLU A 282 27.11 -17.39 6.55
C GLU A 282 26.31 -16.92 7.78
N LEU A 283 25.73 -15.71 7.75
CA LEU A 283 25.16 -15.05 8.92
C LEU A 283 23.97 -15.82 9.53
N MET A 284 23.08 -16.32 8.69
CA MET A 284 21.89 -17.06 9.15
C MET A 284 22.29 -18.29 9.99
N ALA A 285 23.31 -19.04 9.57
CA ALA A 285 23.81 -20.20 10.31
C ALA A 285 24.47 -19.81 11.64
N VAL A 286 25.16 -18.68 11.68
CA VAL A 286 25.79 -18.17 12.90
C VAL A 286 24.75 -17.74 13.92
N ILE A 287 23.77 -16.91 13.50
CA ILE A 287 22.70 -16.44 14.41
C ILE A 287 21.86 -17.61 14.93
N ALA A 288 21.57 -18.61 14.09
CA ALA A 288 20.78 -19.78 14.47
C ALA A 288 21.40 -20.61 15.61
N LYS A 289 22.72 -20.52 15.84
CA LYS A 289 23.38 -21.17 16.97
C LYS A 289 23.07 -20.52 18.33
N GLY A 290 22.57 -19.28 18.33
CA GLY A 290 22.22 -18.55 19.56
C GLY A 290 23.36 -18.51 20.55
N GLY A 291 23.15 -19.00 21.79
CA GLY A 291 24.15 -19.05 22.84
C GLY A 291 25.29 -20.05 22.61
N PHE A 292 25.22 -20.93 21.62
CA PHE A 292 26.27 -21.87 21.26
C PHE A 292 27.30 -21.34 20.25
N VAL A 293 27.11 -20.11 19.74
CA VAL A 293 28.10 -19.47 18.87
C VAL A 293 29.37 -19.17 19.67
N SER A 294 30.52 -19.54 19.12
CA SER A 294 31.80 -19.19 19.75
C SER A 294 32.07 -17.68 19.67
N GLU A 295 32.83 -17.15 20.63
CA GLU A 295 33.18 -15.71 20.62
C GLU A 295 33.89 -15.29 19.34
N LYS A 296 34.77 -16.14 18.81
CA LYS A 296 35.47 -15.90 17.55
C LYS A 296 34.46 -15.78 16.36
N GLU A 297 33.53 -16.73 16.26
CA GLU A 297 32.50 -16.68 15.21
C GLU A 297 31.62 -15.45 15.35
N ARG A 298 31.24 -15.09 16.57
CA ARG A 298 30.44 -13.91 16.90
C ARG A 298 31.12 -12.63 16.44
N GLN A 299 32.40 -12.46 16.78
CA GLN A 299 33.16 -11.27 16.37
C GLN A 299 33.40 -11.21 14.87
N GLU A 300 33.66 -12.35 14.22
CA GLU A 300 33.83 -12.40 12.76
C GLU A 300 32.54 -12.03 12.03
N ALA A 301 31.40 -12.55 12.50
CA ALA A 301 30.09 -12.19 11.95
C ALA A 301 29.77 -10.71 12.18
N ALA A 302 30.02 -10.17 13.38
CA ALA A 302 29.80 -8.74 13.65
C ALA A 302 30.67 -7.84 12.75
N ARG A 303 31.95 -8.20 12.55
CA ARG A 303 32.86 -7.45 11.64
C ARG A 303 32.33 -7.44 10.19
N LYS A 304 31.90 -8.60 9.67
CA LYS A 304 31.33 -8.69 8.32
C LYS A 304 30.01 -7.91 8.22
N MET A 305 29.15 -8.01 9.25
CA MET A 305 27.90 -7.26 9.29
C MET A 305 28.14 -5.74 9.34
N ALA A 306 29.11 -5.26 10.15
CA ALA A 306 29.51 -3.86 10.21
C ALA A 306 29.97 -3.36 8.85
N ARG A 307 30.73 -4.16 8.12
CA ARG A 307 31.21 -3.85 6.78
C ARG A 307 30.08 -3.58 5.78
N TYR A 308 28.97 -4.33 5.86
CA TYR A 308 27.82 -4.14 4.97
C TYR A 308 26.79 -3.14 5.50
N SER A 309 26.65 -3.00 6.81
CA SER A 309 25.62 -2.14 7.40
C SER A 309 26.06 -0.70 7.65
N GLY A 310 27.37 -0.42 7.69
CA GLY A 310 27.90 0.90 8.01
C GLY A 310 27.74 1.34 9.47
N ILE A 311 27.28 0.44 10.36
CA ILE A 311 27.25 0.68 11.82
C ILE A 311 28.39 -0.08 12.52
N SER A 312 28.71 0.31 13.75
CA SER A 312 29.89 -0.23 14.46
C SER A 312 29.74 -1.70 14.86
N GLU A 313 30.85 -2.42 14.95
CA GLU A 313 30.93 -3.81 15.50
C GLU A 313 30.36 -3.86 16.92
N GLU A 314 30.68 -2.87 17.76
CA GLU A 314 30.18 -2.75 19.12
C GLU A 314 28.65 -2.69 19.19
N ALA A 315 28.06 -1.86 18.35
CA ALA A 315 26.58 -1.76 18.23
C ALA A 315 25.96 -3.10 17.83
N ILE A 316 26.54 -3.81 16.86
CA ILE A 316 26.06 -5.11 16.39
C ILE A 316 26.18 -6.17 17.48
N LEU A 317 27.31 -6.20 18.18
CA LEU A 317 27.57 -7.15 19.30
C LEU A 317 26.61 -6.89 20.47
N SER A 318 26.25 -5.61 20.75
CA SER A 318 25.30 -5.27 21.81
C SER A 318 23.88 -5.82 21.54
N TYR A 319 23.56 -6.12 20.29
CA TYR A 319 22.32 -6.79 19.87
C TYR A 319 22.49 -8.29 19.57
N ASN A 320 23.61 -8.90 19.94
CA ASN A 320 23.91 -10.31 19.66
C ASN A 320 23.72 -10.68 18.18
N LEU A 321 24.10 -9.82 17.26
CA LEU A 321 23.95 -9.90 15.79
C LEU A 321 22.52 -9.70 15.30
N GLU A 322 21.52 -9.54 16.16
CA GLU A 322 20.11 -9.39 15.78
C GLU A 322 19.68 -7.92 15.84
N VAL A 323 20.33 -7.07 15.06
CA VAL A 323 20.09 -5.62 15.04
C VAL A 323 18.65 -5.29 14.59
N PRO A 324 17.85 -4.61 15.44
CA PRO A 324 16.52 -4.17 15.03
C PRO A 324 16.59 -3.11 13.93
N THR A 325 15.69 -3.18 12.96
CA THR A 325 15.64 -2.18 11.87
C THR A 325 15.43 -0.77 12.40
N SER A 326 14.61 -0.60 13.46
CA SER A 326 14.41 0.71 14.11
C SER A 326 15.69 1.28 14.71
N PHE A 327 16.54 0.43 15.28
CA PHE A 327 17.85 0.85 15.76
C PHE A 327 18.75 1.29 14.59
N PHE A 328 18.78 0.53 13.50
CA PHE A 328 19.55 0.88 12.31
C PHE A 328 19.13 2.26 11.74
N TRP A 329 17.83 2.56 11.67
CA TRP A 329 17.35 3.88 11.20
C TRP A 329 17.84 5.03 12.07
N LYS A 330 18.01 4.79 13.38
CA LYS A 330 18.54 5.77 14.33
C LYS A 330 20.06 5.87 14.27
N GLU A 331 20.75 4.73 14.05
CA GLU A 331 22.19 4.60 14.23
C GLU A 331 22.98 5.08 13.01
N LEU A 332 22.54 4.76 11.79
CA LEU A 332 23.32 4.93 10.56
C LEU A 332 23.91 6.34 10.38
N LEU A 333 23.15 7.37 10.72
CA LEU A 333 23.55 8.79 10.62
C LEU A 333 23.61 9.50 11.98
N ARG A 334 23.72 8.77 13.07
CA ARG A 334 23.71 9.30 14.44
C ARG A 334 24.77 10.38 14.65
N GLU A 335 25.98 10.15 14.16
CA GLU A 335 27.10 11.10 14.33
C GLU A 335 26.82 12.44 13.64
N GLU A 336 26.18 12.44 12.48
CA GLU A 336 25.75 13.63 11.77
C GLU A 336 24.51 14.29 12.39
N GLY A 337 23.86 13.66 13.36
CA GLY A 337 22.64 14.15 14.01
C GLY A 337 21.38 13.91 13.23
N TYR A 338 21.39 12.94 12.31
CA TYR A 338 20.21 12.56 11.50
C TYR A 338 19.76 11.14 11.80
N THR A 339 18.52 10.85 11.43
CA THR A 339 17.94 9.52 11.31
C THR A 339 17.55 9.27 9.86
N VAL A 340 17.35 8.00 9.46
CA VAL A 340 16.88 7.67 8.11
C VAL A 340 15.42 7.24 8.13
N GLY A 341 14.74 7.40 7.00
CA GLY A 341 13.33 7.05 6.83
C GLY A 341 13.09 5.55 6.90
N ARG A 342 11.88 5.17 7.30
CA ARG A 342 11.43 3.79 7.40
C ARG A 342 10.99 3.19 6.05
N LEU A 343 10.13 3.91 5.32
CA LEU A 343 9.60 3.47 4.02
C LEU A 343 10.51 3.85 2.85
N ASP A 344 11.39 4.82 3.08
CA ASP A 344 12.45 5.20 2.16
C ASP A 344 13.63 5.76 2.98
N SER A 345 14.67 4.94 3.13
CA SER A 345 15.85 5.28 3.93
C SER A 345 16.74 6.38 3.31
N ARG A 346 16.41 6.90 2.12
CA ARG A 346 17.08 8.09 1.54
C ARG A 346 16.65 9.37 2.25
N TYR A 347 15.43 9.41 2.82
CA TYR A 347 14.96 10.54 3.63
C TYR A 347 15.72 10.63 4.94
N ARG A 348 15.91 11.87 5.39
CA ARG A 348 16.57 12.20 6.68
C ARG A 348 15.58 12.85 7.62
N GLY A 349 15.65 12.52 8.91
CA GLY A 349 14.92 13.15 10.00
C GLY A 349 15.87 13.74 11.03
N ILE A 350 15.40 14.73 11.79
CA ILE A 350 16.14 15.31 12.91
C ILE A 350 15.33 15.03 14.18
N ASP A 351 15.87 14.17 15.03
CA ASP A 351 15.29 13.83 16.31
C ASP A 351 15.67 14.84 17.41
N LYS A 352 14.89 14.87 18.48
CA LYS A 352 15.18 15.72 19.64
C LYS A 352 16.56 15.46 20.24
N THR A 353 17.00 14.20 20.23
CA THR A 353 18.30 13.79 20.78
C THR A 353 19.00 12.76 19.90
N LYS A 354 20.33 12.72 19.91
CA LYS A 354 21.09 11.63 19.27
C LYS A 354 20.91 10.28 19.96
N ALA A 355 20.60 10.27 21.24
CA ALA A 355 20.38 9.06 22.03
C ALA A 355 19.09 8.33 21.62
N GLY A 356 18.94 7.09 22.09
CA GLY A 356 17.76 6.27 21.86
C GLY A 356 17.96 5.17 20.81
N VAL A 357 16.95 4.29 20.71
CA VAL A 357 16.98 3.06 19.91
C VAL A 357 16.03 3.08 18.70
N SER A 358 15.36 4.21 18.47
CA SER A 358 14.47 4.41 17.33
C SER A 358 14.31 5.89 17.02
N PRO A 359 14.02 6.26 15.76
CA PRO A 359 13.61 7.62 15.42
C PRO A 359 12.36 8.08 16.17
N ASP A 360 12.24 9.38 16.44
CA ASP A 360 11.07 10.00 17.04
C ASP A 360 9.85 9.95 16.09
N PHE A 361 10.09 9.98 14.78
CA PHE A 361 9.08 9.96 13.74
C PHE A 361 9.62 9.36 12.43
N ASN A 362 8.72 9.04 11.49
CA ASN A 362 9.10 8.63 10.14
C ASN A 362 9.16 9.86 9.23
N SER A 363 10.36 10.25 8.83
CA SER A 363 10.61 11.49 8.08
C SER A 363 9.92 11.51 6.71
N GLU A 364 9.97 10.42 5.99
CA GLU A 364 9.31 10.26 4.69
C GLU A 364 7.78 10.28 4.82
N LEU A 365 7.22 9.52 5.77
CA LEU A 365 5.77 9.44 5.94
C LEU A 365 5.17 10.79 6.35
N THR A 366 5.87 11.55 7.20
CA THR A 366 5.46 12.89 7.57
C THR A 366 5.41 13.80 6.34
N SER A 367 6.45 13.80 5.51
CA SER A 367 6.51 14.55 4.25
C SER A 367 5.37 14.14 3.30
N TRP A 368 5.14 12.82 3.12
CA TRP A 368 4.11 12.32 2.24
C TRP A 368 2.68 12.63 2.71
N LEU A 369 2.40 12.53 4.00
CA LEU A 369 1.08 12.89 4.51
C LEU A 369 0.74 14.36 4.25
N HIS A 370 1.71 15.26 4.41
CA HIS A 370 1.51 16.69 4.17
C HIS A 370 1.41 17.05 2.68
N SER A 371 1.98 16.27 1.79
CA SER A 371 1.95 16.51 0.35
C SER A 371 0.79 15.82 -0.36
N PHE A 372 0.52 14.55 -0.06
CA PHE A 372 -0.56 13.79 -0.69
C PHE A 372 -1.95 14.18 -0.20
N THR A 373 -2.12 14.60 1.07
CA THR A 373 -3.43 14.99 1.58
C THR A 373 -4.03 16.18 0.79
N PRO A 374 -3.35 17.32 0.62
CA PRO A 374 -3.89 18.38 -0.22
C PRO A 374 -4.01 17.97 -1.68
N ALA A 375 -3.07 17.19 -2.23
CA ALA A 375 -3.10 16.75 -3.61
C ALA A 375 -4.33 15.90 -3.93
N ILE A 376 -4.65 14.88 -3.11
CA ILE A 376 -5.78 13.99 -3.34
C ILE A 376 -7.13 14.70 -3.18
N ASN A 377 -7.27 15.57 -2.15
CA ASN A 377 -8.49 16.34 -1.95
C ASN A 377 -8.73 17.34 -3.09
N TYR A 378 -7.69 18.06 -3.54
CA TYR A 378 -7.77 18.92 -4.70
C TYR A 378 -8.16 18.14 -5.97
N TYR A 379 -7.53 16.99 -6.18
CA TYR A 379 -7.75 16.15 -7.35
C TYR A 379 -9.21 15.68 -7.45
N TYR A 380 -9.75 15.12 -6.38
CA TYR A 380 -11.16 14.69 -6.38
C TYR A 380 -12.12 15.84 -6.60
N LYS A 381 -11.96 16.94 -5.84
CA LYS A 381 -12.90 18.06 -5.89
C LYS A 381 -12.82 18.83 -7.21
N ASN A 382 -11.60 19.23 -7.63
CA ASN A 382 -11.44 20.22 -8.71
C ASN A 382 -11.16 19.59 -10.08
N ILE A 383 -10.70 18.34 -10.14
CA ILE A 383 -10.37 17.68 -11.40
C ILE A 383 -11.40 16.60 -11.73
N LEU A 384 -11.80 15.80 -10.75
CA LEU A 384 -12.79 14.74 -10.95
C LEU A 384 -14.22 15.17 -10.63
N ASN A 385 -14.46 16.41 -10.19
CA ASN A 385 -15.77 16.95 -9.81
C ASN A 385 -16.51 16.10 -8.76
N PHE A 386 -15.76 15.40 -7.90
CA PHE A 386 -16.30 14.62 -6.82
C PHE A 386 -16.29 15.47 -5.54
N ASP A 387 -17.39 16.17 -5.30
CA ASP A 387 -17.55 17.08 -4.16
C ASP A 387 -18.22 16.37 -2.98
N THR A 388 -17.58 16.42 -1.82
CA THR A 388 -18.08 15.79 -0.59
C THR A 388 -17.45 16.41 0.66
N ASP A 389 -18.24 16.46 1.74
CA ASP A 389 -17.77 16.84 3.07
C ASP A 389 -17.20 15.65 3.88
N VAL A 390 -17.26 14.44 3.32
CA VAL A 390 -16.66 13.25 3.94
C VAL A 390 -15.15 13.37 3.90
N LYS A 391 -14.50 13.18 5.05
CA LYS A 391 -13.04 13.19 5.13
C LYS A 391 -12.43 12.01 4.37
N TYR A 392 -11.45 12.28 3.51
CA TYR A 392 -10.61 11.25 2.93
C TYR A 392 -9.68 10.65 3.99
N ASN A 393 -9.87 9.39 4.36
CA ASN A 393 -9.02 8.70 5.30
C ASN A 393 -7.76 8.20 4.59
N MET A 394 -6.65 8.93 4.72
CA MET A 394 -5.32 8.47 4.27
C MET A 394 -4.98 7.14 4.96
N PHE A 395 -5.21 7.09 6.28
CA PHE A 395 -5.25 5.89 7.10
C PHE A 395 -6.56 5.85 7.86
N GLY A 396 -7.34 4.80 7.67
CA GLY A 396 -8.65 4.62 8.27
C GLY A 396 -8.65 3.77 9.55
N PRO A 397 -9.70 3.88 10.36
CA PRO A 397 -9.86 3.13 11.61
C PRO A 397 -10.33 1.69 11.33
N VAL A 398 -9.38 0.82 11.02
CA VAL A 398 -9.61 -0.60 10.70
C VAL A 398 -9.13 -1.56 11.80
N ARG A 399 -8.96 -1.07 13.02
CA ARG A 399 -8.50 -1.89 14.15
C ARG A 399 -9.68 -2.30 15.07
N PRO A 400 -9.58 -3.49 15.72
CA PRO A 400 -8.54 -4.52 15.58
C PRO A 400 -8.57 -5.16 14.18
N TRP A 401 -7.42 -5.66 13.71
CA TRP A 401 -7.29 -6.36 12.44
C TRP A 401 -6.86 -7.80 12.70
N ASP A 402 -7.70 -8.75 12.33
CA ASP A 402 -7.40 -10.18 12.49
C ASP A 402 -6.41 -10.65 11.42
N ARG A 403 -5.32 -11.29 11.88
CA ARG A 403 -4.27 -11.89 11.06
C ARG A 403 -4.07 -13.38 11.35
N SER A 404 -4.89 -13.96 12.21
CA SER A 404 -4.74 -15.33 12.68
C SER A 404 -4.72 -16.34 11.54
N ASP A 405 -5.47 -16.06 10.47
CA ASP A 405 -5.64 -16.95 9.32
C ASP A 405 -4.90 -16.46 8.06
N ASN A 406 -3.78 -15.72 8.22
CA ASN A 406 -3.00 -15.28 7.07
C ASN A 406 -2.27 -16.45 6.41
N ASN A 407 -2.82 -16.94 5.32
CA ASN A 407 -2.25 -17.99 4.47
C ASN A 407 -2.18 -17.57 3.00
N THR A 408 -1.97 -16.28 2.76
CA THR A 408 -2.12 -15.67 1.44
C THR A 408 -1.00 -16.04 0.47
N GLY A 409 0.18 -16.40 0.96
CA GLY A 409 1.25 -16.98 0.15
C GLY A 409 0.85 -18.34 -0.44
N GLU A 410 0.24 -19.21 0.36
CA GLU A 410 -0.29 -20.49 -0.13
C GLU A 410 -1.48 -20.27 -1.08
N ASN A 411 -2.33 -19.28 -0.81
CA ASN A 411 -3.41 -18.91 -1.75
C ASN A 411 -2.84 -18.52 -3.13
N LEU A 412 -1.79 -17.69 -3.16
CA LEU A 412 -1.13 -17.30 -4.39
C LEU A 412 -0.52 -18.52 -5.10
N ARG A 413 0.19 -19.37 -4.36
CA ARG A 413 0.77 -20.61 -4.89
C ARG A 413 -0.30 -21.51 -5.53
N GLN A 414 -1.42 -21.71 -4.85
CA GLN A 414 -2.54 -22.50 -5.37
C GLN A 414 -3.15 -21.88 -6.62
N ALA A 415 -3.35 -20.55 -6.62
CA ALA A 415 -3.86 -19.84 -7.79
C ALA A 415 -2.95 -20.02 -9.00
N MET A 416 -1.63 -19.90 -8.83
CA MET A 416 -0.63 -20.13 -9.89
C MET A 416 -0.62 -21.59 -10.36
N ALA A 417 -0.72 -22.55 -9.45
CA ALA A 417 -0.73 -23.98 -9.79
C ALA A 417 -1.97 -24.40 -10.58
N GLN A 418 -3.12 -23.78 -10.32
CA GLN A 418 -4.39 -24.08 -10.97
C GLN A 418 -4.59 -23.30 -12.27
N ASN A 419 -3.94 -22.17 -12.44
CA ASN A 419 -4.11 -21.28 -13.57
C ASN A 419 -2.78 -21.08 -14.32
N PRO A 420 -2.53 -21.80 -15.41
CA PRO A 420 -1.27 -21.70 -16.15
C PRO A 420 -1.09 -20.37 -16.88
N PHE A 421 -2.11 -19.52 -16.92
CA PHE A 421 -2.07 -18.18 -17.52
C PHE A 421 -1.78 -17.06 -16.54
N LEU A 422 -1.69 -17.40 -15.23
CA LEU A 422 -1.42 -16.43 -14.18
C LEU A 422 0.08 -16.12 -14.10
N HIS A 423 0.44 -14.89 -14.38
CA HIS A 423 1.81 -14.38 -14.21
C HIS A 423 1.91 -13.59 -12.89
N THR A 424 3.01 -13.77 -12.17
CA THR A 424 3.30 -13.02 -10.95
C THR A 424 4.52 -12.15 -11.15
N MET A 425 4.39 -10.85 -10.83
CA MET A 425 5.49 -9.88 -10.88
C MET A 425 5.73 -9.33 -9.49
N ILE A 426 7.00 -9.28 -9.06
CA ILE A 426 7.41 -8.70 -7.79
C ILE A 426 8.23 -7.44 -8.05
N GLN A 427 7.87 -6.35 -7.38
CA GLN A 427 8.59 -5.09 -7.39
C GLN A 427 8.90 -4.67 -5.95
N SER A 428 10.16 -4.42 -5.64
CA SER A 428 10.57 -4.06 -4.29
C SER A 428 11.71 -3.06 -4.33
N GLY A 429 11.58 -1.95 -3.59
CA GLY A 429 12.59 -0.90 -3.52
C GLY A 429 13.73 -1.30 -2.60
N TYR A 430 14.97 -1.04 -3.00
CA TYR A 430 16.16 -1.34 -2.17
C TYR A 430 16.24 -0.53 -0.88
N TYR A 431 15.59 0.62 -0.84
CA TYR A 431 15.63 1.55 0.30
C TYR A 431 14.42 1.45 1.23
N ASP A 432 13.50 0.50 0.97
CA ASP A 432 12.34 0.24 1.83
C ASP A 432 12.74 -0.61 3.03
N GLY A 433 12.70 -0.03 4.22
CA GLY A 433 13.00 -0.72 5.47
C GLY A 433 11.77 -1.33 6.16
N ALA A 434 10.57 -1.12 5.62
CA ALA A 434 9.34 -1.68 6.18
C ALA A 434 8.96 -3.03 5.56
N THR A 435 9.17 -3.17 4.23
CA THR A 435 8.99 -4.39 3.45
C THR A 435 10.22 -4.58 2.58
N GLN A 436 11.25 -5.13 3.18
CA GLN A 436 12.58 -5.17 2.61
C GLN A 436 12.66 -6.08 1.39
N TYR A 437 13.37 -5.64 0.35
CA TYR A 437 13.41 -6.33 -0.92
C TYR A 437 13.93 -7.77 -0.83
N PHE A 438 14.90 -8.03 0.06
CA PHE A 438 15.46 -9.37 0.19
C PHE A 438 14.57 -10.32 1.01
N GLU A 439 13.81 -9.79 1.99
CA GLU A 439 12.72 -10.56 2.62
C GLU A 439 11.66 -10.97 1.59
N ALA A 440 11.32 -10.05 0.67
CA ALA A 440 10.39 -10.34 -0.41
C ALA A 440 10.90 -11.46 -1.34
N LYS A 441 12.17 -11.38 -1.74
CA LYS A 441 12.85 -12.41 -2.56
C LYS A 441 12.86 -13.77 -1.85
N TYR A 442 13.20 -13.79 -0.57
CA TYR A 442 13.20 -15.01 0.23
C TYR A 442 11.79 -15.59 0.39
N THR A 443 10.78 -14.75 0.62
CA THR A 443 9.38 -15.19 0.69
C THR A 443 8.96 -15.90 -0.59
N MET A 444 9.34 -15.39 -1.76
CA MET A 444 9.04 -16.06 -3.03
C MET A 444 9.73 -17.42 -3.17
N TRP A 445 10.97 -17.56 -2.69
CA TRP A 445 11.63 -18.88 -2.66
C TRP A 445 10.88 -19.88 -1.76
N ARG A 446 10.28 -19.41 -0.68
CA ARG A 446 9.49 -20.24 0.25
C ARG A 446 8.08 -20.57 -0.25
N ILE A 447 7.49 -19.73 -1.07
CA ILE A 447 6.18 -19.99 -1.71
C ILE A 447 6.27 -21.17 -2.67
N ASP A 448 7.34 -21.27 -3.44
CA ASP A 448 7.59 -22.42 -4.33
C ASP A 448 8.93 -23.10 -4.02
N PRO A 449 9.01 -23.91 -2.95
CA PRO A 449 10.25 -24.62 -2.60
C PRO A 449 10.65 -25.69 -3.63
N SER A 450 9.73 -26.07 -4.54
CA SER A 450 10.03 -26.99 -5.64
C SER A 450 10.75 -26.31 -6.81
N GLY A 451 10.67 -24.98 -6.92
CA GLY A 451 11.21 -24.20 -8.02
C GLY A 451 10.56 -24.48 -9.39
N ARG A 452 9.32 -24.99 -9.41
CA ARG A 452 8.59 -25.38 -10.64
C ARG A 452 7.70 -24.28 -11.19
N MET A 453 7.39 -23.25 -10.39
CA MET A 453 6.52 -22.12 -10.77
C MET A 453 7.36 -20.91 -11.21
N LYS A 454 8.32 -21.14 -12.13
CA LYS A 454 9.22 -20.09 -12.63
C LYS A 454 8.60 -19.33 -13.79
#